data_6bc0f5e36fb981318931fdb6a4877a96
#
_entry.id   6bc0f5e36fb981318931fdb6a4877a96
#
_cell.length_a   1.000
_cell.length_b   1.000
_cell.length_c   1.000
_cell.angle_alpha   90.00
_cell.angle_beta   90.00
_cell.angle_gamma   90.00
#
_symmetry.space_group_name_H-M   'P 1'
#
loop_
_entity.id
_entity.type
_entity.pdbx_description
1 polymer ?
#
loop_
_entity_poly.entity_id
_entity_poly.type
_entity_poly.pdbx_seq_one_letter_code
_entity_poly.pdbx_strand_id
1 'polypeptide(L)'
;SFWNLVARQAQKDKQEEARLENEAIRAIYVEAGDILKEMVFVDMDKKTVFKAAIPKEGIYNKNDKLITGDTLENGDMVKIYGDGNMTRSIPAQYPGITKMKRNGRATLEELQPYLEIANELLCGDSEEEDKK
;
A
#
# COMPACT_ATOMS: atom_id res chain seq x y z
N SER A 1 -32.82 14.25 -22.48
CA SER A 1 -33.61 13.03 -22.35
C SER A 1 -33.05 12.15 -21.26
N PHE A 2 -33.81 11.19 -20.83
CA PHE A 2 -33.39 10.21 -19.83
C PHE A 2 -32.12 9.48 -20.24
N TRP A 3 -32.02 9.06 -21.48
CA TRP A 3 -30.85 8.33 -22.01
C TRP A 3 -29.60 9.18 -21.97
N ASN A 4 -29.70 10.47 -22.21
CA ASN A 4 -28.58 11.38 -22.15
C ASN A 4 -28.07 11.51 -20.70
N LEU A 5 -28.97 11.52 -19.74
CA LEU A 5 -28.60 11.59 -18.33
C LEU A 5 -27.88 10.31 -17.90
N VAL A 6 -28.37 9.15 -18.33
CA VAL A 6 -27.75 7.87 -18.02
C VAL A 6 -26.34 7.80 -18.63
N ALA A 7 -26.19 8.24 -19.87
CA ALA A 7 -24.88 8.23 -20.56
C ALA A 7 -23.89 9.16 -19.86
N ARG A 8 -24.33 10.32 -19.41
CA ARG A 8 -23.47 11.25 -18.66
C ARG A 8 -23.03 10.68 -17.34
N GLN A 9 -23.93 9.99 -16.62
CA GLN A 9 -23.59 9.39 -15.34
C GLN A 9 -22.59 8.26 -15.53
N ALA A 10 -22.79 7.41 -16.52
CA ALA A 10 -21.85 6.34 -16.85
C ALA A 10 -20.45 6.89 -17.19
N GLN A 11 -20.40 8.00 -17.92
CA GLN A 11 -19.14 8.66 -18.25
C GLN A 11 -18.44 9.19 -17.00
N LYS A 12 -19.18 9.81 -16.09
CA LYS A 12 -18.63 10.32 -14.84
C LYS A 12 -18.12 9.18 -13.97
N ASP A 13 -18.84 8.06 -13.93
CA ASP A 13 -18.43 6.90 -13.14
C ASP A 13 -17.13 6.31 -13.66
N LYS A 14 -16.97 6.23 -14.97
CA LYS A 14 -15.72 5.76 -15.58
C LYS A 14 -14.55 6.69 -15.29
N GLN A 15 -14.78 8.00 -15.33
CA GLN A 15 -13.76 8.98 -15.02
C GLN A 15 -13.33 8.89 -13.56
N GLU A 16 -14.29 8.70 -12.65
CA GLU A 16 -14.00 8.55 -11.23
C GLU A 16 -13.20 7.28 -10.96
N GLU A 17 -13.56 6.16 -11.58
CA GLU A 17 -12.81 4.91 -11.45
C GLU A 17 -11.38 5.06 -11.95
N ALA A 18 -11.20 5.74 -13.08
CA ALA A 18 -9.87 5.97 -13.65
C ALA A 18 -9.05 6.86 -12.71
N ARG A 19 -9.67 7.88 -12.13
CA ARG A 19 -9.01 8.78 -11.18
C ARG A 19 -8.55 8.03 -9.94
N LEU A 20 -9.43 7.22 -9.35
CA LEU A 20 -9.11 6.42 -8.17
C LEU A 20 -7.98 5.44 -8.47
N GLU A 21 -8.00 4.82 -9.65
CA GLU A 21 -6.96 3.89 -10.06
C GLU A 21 -5.61 4.59 -10.21
N ASN A 22 -5.59 5.80 -10.76
CA ASN A 22 -4.37 6.58 -10.93
C ASN A 22 -3.82 7.11 -9.62
N GLU A 23 -4.67 7.37 -8.65
CA GLU A 23 -4.27 7.85 -7.32
C GLU A 23 -3.88 6.73 -6.36
N ALA A 24 -4.16 5.49 -6.71
CA ALA A 24 -3.82 4.36 -5.87
C ALA A 24 -2.30 4.25 -5.69
N ILE A 25 -1.88 3.87 -4.49
CA ILE A 25 -0.47 3.69 -4.18
C ILE A 25 -0.06 2.27 -4.55
N ARG A 26 0.99 2.17 -5.36
CA ARG A 26 1.64 0.88 -5.62
C ARG A 26 2.68 0.69 -4.53
N ALA A 27 2.48 -0.32 -3.71
CA ALA A 27 3.33 -0.55 -2.55
C ALA A 27 3.76 -2.00 -2.46
N ILE A 28 4.82 -2.22 -1.72
CA ILE A 28 5.30 -3.57 -1.42
C ILE A 28 5.29 -3.75 0.10
N TYR A 29 4.71 -4.85 0.55
CA TYR A 29 4.70 -5.19 1.97
C TYR A 29 6.05 -5.77 2.36
N VAL A 30 6.63 -5.22 3.41
CA VAL A 30 7.93 -5.68 3.89
C VAL A 30 7.85 -6.02 5.37
N GLU A 31 8.48 -7.10 5.75
CA GLU A 31 8.65 -7.48 7.15
C GLU A 31 10.01 -6.95 7.59
N ALA A 32 10.00 -5.74 8.13
CA ALA A 32 11.22 -5.05 8.53
C ALA A 32 11.22 -4.89 10.06
N GLY A 33 12.24 -5.44 10.69
CA GLY A 33 12.43 -5.33 12.13
C GLY A 33 11.54 -6.27 12.93
N ASP A 34 12.09 -6.79 14.02
CA ASP A 34 11.39 -7.74 14.90
C ASP A 34 10.39 -7.06 15.83
N ILE A 35 10.46 -5.76 15.94
CA ILE A 35 9.75 -4.99 16.96
C ILE A 35 8.38 -4.53 16.50
N LEU A 36 8.14 -4.49 15.19
CA LEU A 36 6.92 -3.91 14.66
C LEU A 36 5.91 -5.00 14.32
N LYS A 37 4.88 -5.09 15.15
CA LYS A 37 3.71 -5.91 14.85
C LYS A 37 2.80 -5.23 13.85
N GLU A 38 3.15 -4.02 13.43
CA GLU A 38 2.38 -3.24 12.47
C GLU A 38 2.84 -3.52 11.06
N MET A 39 1.93 -3.40 10.12
CA MET A 39 2.22 -3.67 8.73
C MET A 39 2.94 -2.50 8.09
N VAL A 40 4.11 -2.78 7.53
CA VAL A 40 4.98 -1.78 6.92
C VAL A 40 4.99 -1.97 5.41
N PHE A 41 4.84 -0.87 4.71
CA PHE A 41 4.84 -0.85 3.24
C PHE A 41 5.85 0.17 2.74
N VAL A 42 6.36 -0.07 1.54
CA VAL A 42 7.18 0.91 0.83
C VAL A 42 6.44 1.29 -0.45
N ASP A 43 6.19 2.58 -0.62
CA ASP A 43 5.65 3.12 -1.87
C ASP A 43 6.68 2.88 -2.97
N MET A 44 6.33 2.09 -3.98
CA MET A 44 7.27 1.67 -5.01
C MET A 44 7.69 2.81 -5.94
N ASP A 45 6.86 3.82 -6.06
CA ASP A 45 7.14 4.97 -6.92
C ASP A 45 7.92 6.05 -6.19
N LYS A 46 7.52 6.39 -4.97
CA LYS A 46 8.16 7.46 -4.17
C LYS A 46 9.29 6.97 -3.29
N LYS A 47 9.43 5.68 -3.10
CA LYS A 47 10.43 5.06 -2.21
C LYS A 47 10.30 5.53 -0.77
N THR A 48 9.08 5.73 -0.32
CA THR A 48 8.78 6.17 1.05
C THR A 48 8.13 5.05 1.83
N VAL A 49 8.39 5.02 3.13
CA VAL A 49 7.89 3.98 4.04
C VAL A 49 6.65 4.50 4.76
N PHE A 50 5.63 3.64 4.87
CA PHE A 50 4.45 3.98 5.65
C PHE A 50 3.88 2.73 6.30
N LYS A 51 3.08 2.95 7.35
CA LYS A 51 2.35 1.89 8.04
C LYS A 51 0.88 1.96 7.68
N ALA A 52 0.26 0.81 7.59
CA ALA A 52 -1.15 0.72 7.26
C ALA A 52 -1.73 -0.58 7.80
N ALA A 53 -3.05 -0.62 7.93
CA ALA A 53 -3.76 -1.82 8.35
C ALA A 53 -4.56 -2.35 7.17
N ILE A 54 -4.73 -3.67 7.14
CA ILE A 54 -5.62 -4.31 6.17
C ILE A 54 -7.05 -3.85 6.49
N PRO A 55 -7.83 -3.42 5.48
CA PRO A 55 -9.23 -3.09 5.71
C PRO A 55 -9.99 -4.25 6.35
N LYS A 56 -11.02 -3.94 7.13
CA LYS A 56 -11.81 -4.96 7.83
C LYS A 56 -12.39 -6.01 6.91
N GLU A 57 -12.77 -5.62 5.71
CA GLU A 57 -13.32 -6.56 4.73
C GLU A 57 -12.28 -7.56 4.23
N GLY A 58 -10.98 -7.23 4.30
CA GLY A 58 -9.91 -8.09 3.83
C GLY A 58 -9.20 -7.54 2.63
N ILE A 59 -8.48 -8.43 1.95
CA ILE A 59 -7.66 -8.11 0.78
C ILE A 59 -8.33 -8.69 -0.45
N TYR A 60 -8.30 -7.96 -1.56
CA TYR A 60 -8.73 -8.46 -2.86
C TYR A 60 -7.55 -9.07 -3.61
N ASN A 61 -7.80 -10.09 -4.42
CA ASN A 61 -6.77 -10.62 -5.31
C ASN A 61 -6.73 -9.80 -6.61
N LYS A 62 -5.82 -10.14 -7.51
CA LYS A 62 -5.67 -9.41 -8.79
C LYS A 62 -6.91 -9.47 -9.69
N ASN A 63 -7.82 -10.41 -9.43
CA ASN A 63 -9.07 -10.55 -10.17
C ASN A 63 -10.24 -9.87 -9.47
N ASP A 64 -9.96 -9.01 -8.50
CA ASP A 64 -10.95 -8.28 -7.71
C ASP A 64 -11.89 -9.17 -6.89
N LYS A 65 -11.41 -10.34 -6.51
CA LYS A 65 -12.13 -11.23 -5.60
C LYS A 65 -11.61 -11.06 -4.19
N LEU A 66 -12.52 -10.90 -3.24
CA LEU A 66 -12.18 -10.77 -1.83
C LEU A 66 -11.62 -12.08 -1.30
N ILE A 67 -10.47 -11.99 -0.65
CA ILE A 67 -9.82 -13.14 -0.02
C ILE A 67 -10.02 -12.99 1.49
N THR A 68 -10.88 -13.82 2.07
CA THR A 68 -11.14 -13.80 3.51
C THR A 68 -10.08 -14.60 4.25
N GLY A 69 -9.64 -14.09 5.39
CA GLY A 69 -8.66 -14.77 6.22
C GLY A 69 -7.24 -14.79 5.68
N ASP A 70 -7.00 -14.10 4.56
CA ASP A 70 -5.68 -14.02 3.99
C ASP A 70 -4.87 -12.91 4.66
N THR A 71 -3.56 -13.08 4.63
CA THR A 71 -2.61 -12.10 5.15
C THR A 71 -1.55 -11.83 4.09
N LEU A 72 -0.84 -10.74 4.26
CA LEU A 72 0.27 -10.42 3.37
C LEU A 72 1.53 -11.14 3.82
N GLU A 73 2.32 -11.53 2.85
CA GLU A 73 3.63 -12.11 3.07
C GLU A 73 4.70 -11.16 2.57
N ASN A 74 5.89 -11.27 3.15
CA ASN A 74 7.03 -10.42 2.80
C ASN A 74 7.24 -10.41 1.28
N GLY A 75 7.21 -9.22 0.69
CA GLY A 75 7.37 -9.07 -0.76
C GLY A 75 6.07 -9.00 -1.55
N ASP A 76 4.92 -9.14 -0.89
CA ASP A 76 3.65 -9.01 -1.60
C ASP A 76 3.47 -7.58 -2.12
N MET A 77 3.19 -7.48 -3.40
CA MET A 77 2.93 -6.19 -4.05
C MET A 77 1.44 -5.92 -4.01
N VAL A 78 1.09 -4.74 -3.55
CA VAL A 78 -0.31 -4.35 -3.35
C VAL A 78 -0.60 -3.01 -4.00
N LYS A 79 -1.86 -2.82 -4.33
CA LYS A 79 -2.40 -1.55 -4.73
C LYS A 79 -3.31 -1.08 -3.62
N ILE A 80 -3.06 0.11 -3.12
CA ILE A 80 -3.77 0.64 -1.95
C ILE A 80 -4.59 1.85 -2.36
N TYR A 81 -5.88 1.77 -2.16
CA TYR A 81 -6.84 2.81 -2.49
C TYR A 81 -7.33 3.48 -1.21
N GLY A 82 -7.51 4.77 -1.25
CA GLY A 82 -7.98 5.51 -0.09
C GLY A 82 -8.08 6.99 -0.38
N ASP A 83 -8.14 7.80 0.69
CA ASP A 83 -8.26 9.24 0.58
C ASP A 83 -6.95 9.96 0.24
N GLY A 84 -5.84 9.24 0.20
CA GLY A 84 -4.54 9.81 -0.14
C GLY A 84 -3.86 10.56 1.00
N ASN A 85 -4.47 10.61 2.17
CA ASN A 85 -3.94 11.40 3.28
C ASN A 85 -3.11 10.54 4.23
N MET A 86 -1.84 10.86 4.32
CA MET A 86 -0.94 10.22 5.27
C MET A 86 -0.59 11.17 6.39
N THR A 87 -0.31 10.62 7.56
CA THR A 87 0.17 11.42 8.67
C THR A 87 1.60 11.90 8.41
N ARG A 88 2.04 12.89 9.17
CA ARG A 88 3.40 13.43 9.05
C ARG A 88 4.39 12.76 10.00
N SER A 89 3.96 11.70 10.66
CA SER A 89 4.86 10.92 11.55
C SER A 89 5.93 10.19 10.74
N ILE A 90 6.94 9.67 11.44
CA ILE A 90 8.02 8.88 10.84
C ILE A 90 8.06 7.52 11.54
N PRO A 91 7.72 6.44 10.86
CA PRO A 91 7.18 6.40 9.50
C PRO A 91 5.76 6.98 9.42
N ALA A 92 5.39 7.43 8.24
CA ALA A 92 4.02 7.90 8.01
C ALA A 92 3.00 6.78 8.22
N GLN A 93 1.76 7.15 8.47
CA GLN A 93 0.65 6.20 8.60
C GLN A 93 -0.43 6.56 7.59
N TYR A 94 -1.09 5.55 7.06
CA TYR A 94 -2.17 5.75 6.09
C TYR A 94 -3.49 5.23 6.69
N PRO A 95 -4.22 6.09 7.44
CA PRO A 95 -5.45 5.64 8.10
C PRO A 95 -6.67 5.56 7.20
N GLY A 96 -6.70 6.31 6.11
CA GLY A 96 -7.89 6.45 5.26
C GLY A 96 -7.97 5.45 4.12
N ILE A 97 -7.46 4.24 4.29
CA ILE A 97 -7.51 3.21 3.26
C ILE A 97 -8.92 2.65 3.14
N THR A 98 -9.40 2.51 1.90
CA THR A 98 -10.70 1.95 1.60
C THR A 98 -10.63 0.56 0.96
N LYS A 99 -9.54 0.26 0.26
CA LYS A 99 -9.39 -1.03 -0.42
C LYS A 99 -7.91 -1.37 -0.56
N MET A 100 -7.60 -2.64 -0.40
CA MET A 100 -6.25 -3.16 -0.63
C MET A 100 -6.34 -4.37 -1.56
N LYS A 101 -5.53 -4.35 -2.61
CA LYS A 101 -5.55 -5.39 -3.64
C LYS A 101 -4.14 -5.94 -3.83
N ARG A 102 -4.00 -7.26 -3.71
CA ARG A 102 -2.71 -7.91 -3.93
C ARG A 102 -2.54 -8.22 -5.41
N ASN A 103 -1.47 -7.71 -6.00
CA ASN A 103 -1.20 -7.86 -7.43
C ASN A 103 -0.13 -8.88 -7.77
N GLY A 104 0.60 -9.36 -6.79
CA GLY A 104 1.65 -10.34 -7.01
C GLY A 104 2.66 -10.33 -5.89
N ARG A 105 3.79 -10.97 -6.12
CA ARG A 105 4.88 -11.04 -5.15
C ARG A 105 6.20 -10.77 -5.84
N ALA A 106 7.02 -9.92 -5.25
CA ALA A 106 8.36 -9.65 -5.72
C ALA A 106 9.27 -10.85 -5.45
N THR A 107 10.24 -11.06 -6.30
CA THR A 107 11.32 -12.01 -6.02
C THR A 107 12.17 -11.45 -4.87
N LEU A 108 12.99 -12.29 -4.27
CA LEU A 108 13.91 -11.84 -3.21
C LEU A 108 14.84 -10.75 -3.71
N GLU A 109 15.28 -10.86 -4.94
CA GLU A 109 16.15 -9.87 -5.57
C GLU A 109 15.45 -8.52 -5.75
N GLU A 110 14.20 -8.56 -6.23
CA GLU A 110 13.39 -7.34 -6.41
C GLU A 110 13.03 -6.70 -5.08
N LEU A 111 12.82 -7.52 -4.04
CA LEU A 111 12.44 -7.07 -2.71
C LEU A 111 13.58 -6.37 -1.99
N GLN A 112 14.81 -6.77 -2.24
CA GLN A 112 15.98 -6.34 -1.47
C GLN A 112 16.11 -4.81 -1.34
N PRO A 113 15.98 -4.00 -2.40
CA PRO A 113 16.09 -2.55 -2.27
C PRO A 113 15.03 -1.95 -1.35
N TYR A 114 13.84 -2.52 -1.34
CA TYR A 114 12.75 -2.03 -0.49
C TYR A 114 12.94 -2.40 0.96
N LEU A 115 13.48 -3.58 1.22
CA LEU A 115 13.86 -3.98 2.58
C LEU A 115 14.92 -3.04 3.13
N GLU A 116 15.91 -2.68 2.32
CA GLU A 116 16.95 -1.74 2.72
C GLU A 116 16.37 -0.38 3.07
N ILE A 117 15.44 0.12 2.26
CA ILE A 117 14.78 1.41 2.51
C ILE A 117 14.04 1.36 3.85
N ALA A 118 13.26 0.31 4.08
CA ALA A 118 12.49 0.17 5.32
C ALA A 118 13.40 0.02 6.53
N ASN A 119 14.41 -0.82 6.44
CA ASN A 119 15.34 -1.06 7.55
C ASN A 119 16.13 0.21 7.90
N GLU A 120 16.56 0.96 6.90
CA GLU A 120 17.28 2.20 7.13
C GLU A 120 16.43 3.21 7.88
N LEU A 121 15.17 3.35 7.51
CA LEU A 121 14.27 4.26 8.20
C LEU A 121 13.94 3.81 9.62
N LEU A 122 13.68 2.52 9.80
CA LEU A 122 13.19 2.00 11.08
C LEU A 122 14.30 1.67 12.06
N CYS A 123 15.50 1.31 11.58
CA CYS A 123 16.60 0.84 12.41
C CYS A 123 17.88 1.66 12.26
N GLY A 124 17.93 2.59 11.32
CA GLY A 124 19.14 3.34 11.01
C GLY A 124 19.71 4.15 12.17
N ASP A 125 18.83 4.78 12.94
CA ASP A 125 19.24 5.61 14.08
C ASP A 125 19.95 4.78 15.15
N SER A 126 19.48 3.54 15.38
CA SER A 126 20.10 2.64 16.33
C SER A 126 21.51 2.23 15.88
N GLU A 127 21.71 2.05 14.60
CA GLU A 127 23.03 1.71 14.06
C GLU A 127 24.01 2.88 14.18
N GLU A 128 23.54 4.10 13.98
CA GLU A 128 24.38 5.29 14.13
C GLU A 128 24.82 5.47 15.56
N GLU A 129 23.95 5.23 16.53
CA GLU A 129 24.29 5.32 17.94
C GLU A 129 25.35 4.28 18.32
N ASP A 130 25.25 3.08 17.79
CA ASP A 130 26.20 2.01 18.08
C ASP A 130 27.60 2.28 17.56
N LYS A 131 27.75 3.16 16.58
CA LYS A 131 29.04 3.53 16.02
C LYS A 131 29.78 4.58 16.82
N LYS A 132 29.15 5.17 17.78
CA LYS A 132 29.73 6.17 18.66
C LYS A 132 30.31 5.51 19.90
#